data_db3b3d2005bba90754bb1d6294451140
#
_entry.id   db3b3d2005bba90754bb1d6294451140
#
_cell.length_a   1.000
_cell.length_b   1.000
_cell.length_c   1.000
_cell.angle_alpha   90.00
_cell.angle_beta   90.00
_cell.angle_gamma   90.00
#
_symmetry.space_group_name_H-M   'P 1'
#
loop_
_entity.id
_entity.type
_entity.pdbx_description
1 polymer ?
#
loop_
_entity_poly.entity_id
_entity_poly.type
_entity_poly.pdbx_seq_one_letter_code
_entity_poly.pdbx_strand_id
1 'polypeptide(L)'
;ILDTNFRDPFIWPFIDKNNVIEEYSVNGRLKFSNAEVCLKAACAGLGIARLPMFVAADALSEKAVVPVLASCKLPILGLYALYPPAKHLARKSRVVIDFLVDALSGQPAWEQGW
;
A
#
# COMPACT_ATOMS: atom_id res chain seq x y z
N ILE A 1 10.53 12.24 3.64
CA ILE A 1 9.99 10.88 3.53
C ILE A 1 8.77 10.78 4.41
N LEU A 2 7.74 10.23 3.83
CA LEU A 2 6.42 10.11 4.42
C LEU A 2 6.09 8.62 4.41
N ASP A 3 5.96 8.01 5.58
CA ASP A 3 5.65 6.58 5.67
C ASP A 3 4.64 6.30 6.78
N THR A 4 3.82 5.30 6.53
CA THR A 4 2.82 4.77 7.45
C THR A 4 3.16 3.36 7.93
N ASN A 5 4.40 2.90 7.72
CA ASN A 5 4.79 1.56 8.12
C ASN A 5 4.83 1.41 9.65
N PHE A 6 4.18 0.37 10.16
CA PHE A 6 3.98 0.13 11.59
C PHE A 6 5.25 -0.32 12.35
N ARG A 7 6.30 -0.78 11.66
CA ARG A 7 7.52 -1.24 12.33
C ARG A 7 8.55 -0.15 12.50
N ASP A 8 9.07 0.36 11.38
CA ASP A 8 10.00 1.48 11.40
C ASP A 8 9.78 2.32 10.13
N PRO A 9 9.33 3.58 10.26
CA PRO A 9 9.07 4.44 9.12
C PRO A 9 10.33 4.90 8.40
N PHE A 10 11.49 4.68 8.99
CA PHE A 10 12.78 5.03 8.41
C PHE A 10 13.47 3.86 7.68
N ILE A 11 12.82 2.69 7.65
CA ILE A 11 13.32 1.53 6.91
C ILE A 11 12.35 1.21 5.77
N TRP A 12 12.84 1.34 4.56
CA TRP A 12 12.08 1.03 3.35
C TRP A 12 12.59 -0.26 2.72
N PRO A 13 11.74 -1.30 2.67
CA PRO A 13 12.08 -2.54 1.99
C PRO A 13 11.87 -2.40 0.48
N PHE A 14 12.81 -2.93 -0.30
CA PHE A 14 12.73 -3.11 -1.74
C PHE A 14 13.04 -4.57 -2.07
N ILE A 15 12.57 -5.04 -3.20
CA ILE A 15 12.87 -6.38 -3.71
C ILE A 15 13.95 -6.24 -4.79
N ASP A 16 15.05 -6.94 -4.61
CA ASP A 16 16.16 -7.00 -5.56
C ASP A 16 15.84 -7.91 -6.78
N LYS A 17 16.78 -7.99 -7.73
CA LYS A 17 16.67 -8.83 -8.94
C LYS A 17 16.58 -10.33 -8.63
N ASN A 18 17.03 -10.76 -7.46
CA ASN A 18 17.03 -12.14 -7.00
C ASN A 18 15.80 -12.46 -6.13
N ASN A 19 14.84 -11.53 -6.07
CA ASN A 19 13.63 -11.64 -5.26
C ASN A 19 13.91 -11.63 -3.74
N VAL A 20 15.03 -11.04 -3.32
CA VAL A 20 15.42 -10.86 -1.91
C VAL A 20 14.98 -9.48 -1.45
N ILE A 21 14.46 -9.40 -0.22
CA ILE A 21 14.08 -8.12 0.39
C ILE A 21 15.33 -7.47 0.96
N GLU A 22 15.64 -6.29 0.48
CA GLU A 22 16.68 -5.42 1.01
C GLU A 22 16.06 -4.22 1.71
N GLU A 23 16.55 -3.91 2.90
CA GLU A 23 16.04 -2.81 3.73
C GLU A 23 17.00 -1.62 3.67
N TYR A 24 16.47 -0.47 3.31
CA TYR A 24 17.22 0.77 3.21
C TYR A 24 16.79 1.76 4.28
N SER A 25 17.77 2.27 5.03
CA SER A 25 17.53 3.36 5.96
C SER A 25 17.30 4.67 5.22
N VAL A 26 16.21 5.33 5.52
CA VAL A 26 15.81 6.59 4.89
C VAL A 26 15.63 7.68 5.95
N ASN A 27 15.99 8.90 5.61
CA ASN A 27 15.80 10.06 6.48
C ASN A 27 14.58 10.87 6.05
N GLY A 28 13.67 11.11 7.00
CA GLY A 28 12.48 11.90 6.74
C GLY A 28 12.28 12.96 7.80
N ARG A 29 11.91 14.17 7.36
CA ARG A 29 11.58 15.28 8.27
C ARG A 29 10.15 15.21 8.80
N LEU A 30 9.27 14.49 8.09
CA LEU A 30 7.85 14.39 8.42
C LEU A 30 7.46 12.92 8.52
N LYS A 31 6.70 12.60 9.55
CA LYS A 31 6.14 11.28 9.81
C LYS A 31 4.66 11.44 10.14
N PHE A 32 3.82 10.68 9.48
CA PHE A 32 2.39 10.66 9.70
C PHE A 32 1.90 9.23 9.90
N SER A 33 0.89 9.07 10.73
CA SER A 33 0.20 7.78 10.94
C SER A 33 -0.92 7.52 9.94
N ASN A 34 -1.22 8.49 9.06
CA ASN A 34 -2.31 8.42 8.07
C ASN A 34 -1.75 8.59 6.66
N ALA A 35 -2.07 7.62 5.78
CA ALA A 35 -1.61 7.62 4.40
C ALA A 35 -2.16 8.78 3.55
N GLU A 36 -3.38 9.22 3.81
CA GLU A 36 -3.98 10.35 3.08
C GLU A 36 -3.25 11.67 3.42
N VAL A 37 -2.81 11.84 4.67
CA VAL A 37 -2.02 13.01 5.05
C VAL A 37 -0.64 12.94 4.40
N CYS A 38 -0.03 11.76 4.30
CA CYS A 38 1.20 11.56 3.55
C CYS A 38 1.02 11.93 2.07
N LEU A 39 -0.10 11.52 1.46
CA LEU A 39 -0.42 11.87 0.07
C LEU A 39 -0.55 13.38 -0.11
N LYS A 40 -1.31 14.05 0.75
CA LYS A 40 -1.46 15.52 0.71
C LYS A 40 -0.13 16.24 0.83
N ALA A 41 0.76 15.76 1.70
CA ALA A 41 2.10 16.32 1.84
C ALA A 41 2.95 16.10 0.57
N ALA A 42 2.85 14.94 -0.08
CA ALA A 42 3.50 14.67 -1.35
C ALA A 42 2.96 15.58 -2.47
N CYS A 43 1.64 15.75 -2.58
CA CYS A 43 1.01 16.68 -3.52
C CYS A 43 1.47 18.13 -3.31
N ALA A 44 1.74 18.51 -2.05
CA ALA A 44 2.29 19.82 -1.72
C ALA A 44 3.80 19.95 -2.00
N GLY A 45 4.45 18.93 -2.57
CA GLY A 45 5.86 18.95 -2.92
C GLY A 45 6.82 18.83 -1.72
N LEU A 46 6.36 18.34 -0.58
CA LEU A 46 7.16 18.26 0.64
C LEU A 46 8.14 17.07 0.66
N GLY A 47 8.04 16.15 -0.30
CA GLY A 47 8.94 15.02 -0.40
C GLY A 47 8.39 13.82 -1.16
N ILE A 48 9.04 12.68 -0.98
CA ILE A 48 8.65 11.38 -1.54
C ILE A 48 7.87 10.61 -0.48
N ALA A 49 6.71 10.09 -0.86
CA ALA A 49 5.87 9.26 -0.01
C ALA A 49 5.86 7.81 -0.51
N ARG A 50 5.88 6.86 0.43
CA ARG A 50 5.58 5.45 0.14
C ARG A 50 4.16 5.18 0.58
N LEU A 51 3.29 4.89 -0.38
CA LEU A 51 1.85 4.79 -0.16
C LEU A 51 1.29 3.51 -0.78
N PRO A 52 0.24 2.92 -0.21
CA PRO A 52 -0.54 1.91 -0.91
C PRO A 52 -1.16 2.50 -2.19
N MET A 53 -1.25 1.69 -3.24
CA MET A 53 -1.78 2.12 -4.53
C MET A 53 -3.22 2.63 -4.42
N PHE A 54 -4.08 1.99 -3.61
CA PHE A 54 -5.47 2.42 -3.43
C PHE A 54 -5.63 3.83 -2.81
N VAL A 55 -4.56 4.35 -2.16
CA VAL A 55 -4.53 5.74 -1.65
C VAL A 55 -4.01 6.70 -2.73
N ALA A 56 -3.06 6.26 -3.54
CA ALA A 56 -2.34 7.12 -4.48
C ALA A 56 -2.96 7.17 -5.88
N ALA A 57 -3.82 6.22 -6.25
CA ALA A 57 -4.29 6.00 -7.61
C ALA A 57 -4.92 7.25 -8.24
N ASP A 58 -5.84 7.91 -7.53
CA ASP A 58 -6.51 9.11 -8.06
C ASP A 58 -5.51 10.26 -8.31
N ALA A 59 -4.63 10.52 -7.34
CA ALA A 59 -3.62 11.57 -7.47
C ALA A 59 -2.59 11.30 -8.57
N LEU A 60 -2.30 10.02 -8.84
CA LEU A 60 -1.45 9.61 -9.97
C LEU A 60 -2.19 9.83 -11.30
N SER A 61 -3.47 9.45 -11.40
CA SER A 61 -4.27 9.64 -12.61
C SER A 61 -4.46 11.12 -12.95
N GLU A 62 -4.63 11.96 -11.93
CA GLU A 62 -4.73 13.41 -12.04
C GLU A 62 -3.38 14.11 -12.23
N LYS A 63 -2.27 13.35 -12.19
CA LYS A 63 -0.90 13.87 -12.26
C LYS A 63 -0.54 14.87 -11.14
N ALA A 64 -1.25 14.82 -10.02
CA ALA A 64 -0.93 15.59 -8.82
C ALA A 64 0.36 15.09 -8.14
N VAL A 65 0.69 13.81 -8.35
CA VAL A 65 1.97 13.18 -8.00
C VAL A 65 2.47 12.35 -9.16
N VAL A 66 3.77 12.03 -9.14
CA VAL A 66 4.40 11.19 -10.16
C VAL A 66 5.10 10.00 -9.51
N PRO A 67 5.07 8.81 -10.13
CA PRO A 67 5.80 7.68 -9.61
C PRO A 67 7.31 7.92 -9.74
N VAL A 68 8.05 7.58 -8.70
CA VAL A 68 9.52 7.61 -8.68
C VAL A 68 10.05 6.22 -8.37
N LEU A 69 11.28 5.92 -8.77
CA LEU A 69 11.91 4.60 -8.59
C LEU A 69 11.09 3.45 -9.21
N ALA A 70 10.49 3.68 -10.37
CA ALA A 70 9.62 2.69 -11.04
C ALA A 70 10.33 1.35 -11.35
N SER A 71 11.66 1.33 -11.41
CA SER A 71 12.47 0.12 -11.57
C SER A 71 12.64 -0.69 -10.27
N CYS A 72 12.32 -0.10 -9.12
CA CYS A 72 12.45 -0.73 -7.82
C CYS A 72 11.13 -1.37 -7.43
N LYS A 73 11.14 -2.67 -7.16
CA LYS A 73 9.95 -3.39 -6.70
C LYS A 73 9.77 -3.25 -5.20
N LEU A 74 8.55 -3.02 -4.78
CA LEU A 74 8.16 -3.02 -3.37
C LEU A 74 7.52 -4.36 -3.00
N PRO A 75 7.64 -4.80 -1.74
CA PRO A 75 6.87 -5.95 -1.25
C PRO A 75 5.37 -5.73 -1.41
N ILE A 76 4.68 -6.78 -1.84
CA ILE A 76 3.23 -6.76 -2.03
C ILE A 76 2.55 -6.77 -0.67
N LEU A 77 1.56 -5.91 -0.48
CA LEU A 77 0.68 -5.94 0.68
C LEU A 77 -0.51 -6.87 0.40
N GLY A 78 -0.66 -7.91 1.20
CA GLY A 78 -1.82 -8.79 1.14
C GLY A 78 -2.98 -8.24 1.95
N LEU A 79 -4.20 -8.37 1.43
CA LEU A 79 -5.41 -8.15 2.17
C LEU A 79 -5.95 -9.48 2.67
N TYR A 80 -6.17 -9.61 3.98
CA TYR A 80 -6.56 -10.85 4.62
C TYR A 80 -7.83 -10.68 5.43
N ALA A 81 -8.77 -11.63 5.30
CA ALA A 81 -9.89 -11.75 6.23
C ALA A 81 -9.48 -12.66 7.38
N LEU A 82 -9.47 -12.14 8.60
CA LEU A 82 -9.19 -12.90 9.81
C LEU A 82 -10.50 -13.23 10.53
N TYR A 83 -10.69 -14.49 10.87
CA TYR A 83 -11.84 -14.94 11.62
C TYR A 83 -11.46 -16.07 12.60
N PRO A 84 -12.17 -16.22 13.74
CA PRO A 84 -11.88 -17.25 14.71
C PRO A 84 -11.99 -18.66 14.10
N PRO A 85 -11.16 -19.62 14.51
CA PRO A 85 -11.30 -21.01 14.09
C PRO A 85 -12.61 -21.60 14.67
N ALA A 86 -13.63 -21.66 13.85
CA ALA A 86 -14.91 -22.26 14.20
C ALA A 86 -15.21 -23.41 13.23
N LYS A 87 -15.87 -24.47 13.75
CA LYS A 87 -16.30 -25.59 12.90
C LYS A 87 -17.21 -25.13 11.75
N HIS A 88 -17.96 -24.06 11.97
CA HIS A 88 -18.83 -23.47 10.97
C HIS A 88 -18.72 -21.93 11.03
N LEU A 89 -18.27 -21.33 9.96
CA LEU A 89 -18.36 -19.88 9.77
C LEU A 89 -19.84 -19.50 9.59
N ALA A 90 -20.32 -18.50 10.33
CA ALA A 90 -21.68 -18.04 10.18
C ALA A 90 -21.97 -17.64 8.72
N ARG A 91 -23.15 -18.01 8.20
CA ARG A 91 -23.53 -17.78 6.79
C ARG A 91 -23.33 -16.32 6.37
N LYS A 92 -23.72 -15.37 7.23
CA LYS A 92 -23.53 -13.93 6.98
C LYS A 92 -22.05 -13.53 6.83
N SER A 93 -21.16 -14.10 7.63
CA SER A 93 -19.72 -13.85 7.54
C SER A 93 -19.14 -14.43 6.26
N ARG A 94 -19.58 -15.61 5.86
CA ARG A 94 -19.16 -16.24 4.59
C ARG A 94 -19.58 -15.40 3.40
N VAL A 95 -20.83 -14.93 3.36
CA VAL A 95 -21.35 -14.09 2.27
C VAL A 95 -20.51 -12.81 2.12
N VAL A 96 -20.15 -12.15 3.23
CA VAL A 96 -19.29 -10.95 3.19
C VAL A 96 -17.89 -11.28 2.69
N ILE A 97 -17.29 -12.37 3.15
CA ILE A 97 -15.96 -12.79 2.69
C ILE A 97 -15.99 -13.12 1.19
N ASP A 98 -16.95 -13.90 0.73
CA ASP A 98 -17.10 -14.28 -0.68
C ASP A 98 -17.28 -13.02 -1.56
N PHE A 99 -18.12 -12.08 -1.12
CA PHE A 99 -18.30 -10.80 -1.79
C PHE A 99 -16.97 -10.01 -1.89
N LEU A 100 -16.21 -9.91 -0.80
CA LEU A 100 -14.92 -9.22 -0.79
C LEU A 100 -13.89 -9.92 -1.69
N VAL A 101 -13.86 -11.25 -1.67
CA VAL A 101 -12.99 -12.02 -2.55
C VAL A 101 -13.34 -11.74 -4.01
N ASP A 102 -14.61 -11.81 -4.38
CA ASP A 102 -15.06 -11.55 -5.76
C ASP A 102 -14.76 -10.11 -6.19
N ALA A 103 -14.99 -9.15 -5.31
CA ALA A 103 -14.78 -7.72 -5.60
C ALA A 103 -13.30 -7.31 -5.68
N LEU A 104 -12.42 -8.01 -4.96
CA LEU A 104 -11.00 -7.66 -4.82
C LEU A 104 -10.07 -8.68 -5.49
N SER A 105 -10.60 -9.78 -6.03
CA SER A 105 -9.80 -10.75 -6.78
C SER A 105 -9.45 -10.21 -8.15
N GLY A 106 -8.27 -10.59 -8.66
CA GLY A 106 -7.77 -10.12 -9.94
C GLY A 106 -7.01 -8.80 -9.84
N GLN A 107 -7.22 -7.89 -10.77
CA GLN A 107 -6.61 -6.56 -10.79
C GLN A 107 -7.64 -5.53 -10.34
N PRO A 108 -7.57 -5.04 -9.10
CA PRO A 108 -8.49 -4.04 -8.59
C PRO A 108 -8.48 -2.76 -9.43
N ALA A 109 -9.57 -1.99 -9.39
CA ALA A 109 -9.72 -0.78 -10.22
C ALA A 109 -8.58 0.23 -10.01
N TRP A 110 -8.04 0.33 -8.80
CA TRP A 110 -6.92 1.23 -8.48
C TRP A 110 -5.56 0.75 -8.98
N GLU A 111 -5.43 -0.46 -9.49
CA GLU A 111 -4.20 -0.99 -10.11
C GLU A 111 -4.26 -0.97 -11.64
N GLN A 112 -5.39 -0.58 -12.22
CA GLN A 112 -5.55 -0.54 -13.66
C GLN A 112 -4.78 0.65 -14.26
N GLY A 113 -3.85 0.35 -15.16
CA GLY A 113 -3.08 1.38 -15.87
C GLY A 113 -1.70 1.70 -15.29
N TRP A 114 -1.22 0.90 -14.33
CA TRP A 114 0.10 1.06 -13.69
C TRP A 114 1.02 -0.14 -13.91
#